data_49e18215fbcb7cf1e32b99c8817a435c
#
_entry.id   49e18215fbcb7cf1e32b99c8817a435c
#
_cell.length_a   1.000
_cell.length_b   1.000
_cell.length_c   1.000
_cell.angle_alpha   90.00
_cell.angle_beta   90.00
_cell.angle_gamma   90.00
#
_symmetry.space_group_name_H-M   'P 1'
#
loop_
_entity.id
_entity.type
_entity.pdbx_description
1 polymer ?
#
loop_
_entity_poly.entity_id
_entity_poly.type
_entity_poly.pdbx_seq_one_letter_code
_entity_poly.pdbx_strand_id
1 'polypeptide(L)'
;LHDALPISKILSTEVKIQRAHAKLLAIQKELPEAKEKIKKLTEEIKKAEAGTNTNMLFNLLKVDYKQQAEFFANPVQLSENKLYHIKNYGSAMTPFYTVLSIWVGALLMSSLLTTKVEDEEGKYKPYEKYFGRWILFLVISLLQTLVITLGDMYILGTQAVSPYRFVFYGLLIASLFSSIIYTIVHLLGNVGKAICIILLVLQLGSSGGTFPIQMTSSFLQALYPKVPFTYSIGL
;
A
#
# COMPACT_ATOMS: atom_id res chain seq x y z
N LEU A 1 30.61 4.21 5.13
CA LEU A 1 30.91 3.92 3.69
C LEU A 1 29.71 3.36 2.92
N HIS A 2 28.52 3.24 3.56
CA HIS A 2 27.32 2.66 2.94
C HIS A 2 26.30 3.68 2.40
N ASP A 3 26.46 4.99 2.70
CA ASP A 3 25.46 6.01 2.35
C ASP A 3 25.70 6.73 1.00
N ALA A 4 26.80 6.39 0.30
CA ALA A 4 27.14 7.03 -0.96
C ALA A 4 26.39 6.47 -2.20
N LEU A 5 25.82 5.30 -2.10
CA LEU A 5 25.16 4.59 -3.22
C LEU A 5 23.80 5.17 -3.66
N PRO A 6 22.90 5.64 -2.77
CA PRO A 6 21.65 6.25 -3.21
C PRO A 6 21.84 7.63 -3.83
N ILE A 7 22.78 8.42 -3.34
CA ILE A 7 23.04 9.79 -3.84
C ILE A 7 23.62 9.74 -5.26
N SER A 8 24.53 8.82 -5.55
CA SER A 8 25.10 8.65 -6.90
C SER A 8 24.05 8.20 -7.94
N LYS A 9 23.08 7.38 -7.54
CA LYS A 9 21.96 7.00 -8.41
C LYS A 9 21.02 8.15 -8.67
N ILE A 10 20.73 8.97 -7.67
CA ILE A 10 19.91 10.18 -7.81
C ILE A 10 20.59 11.17 -8.76
N LEU A 11 21.89 11.44 -8.57
CA LEU A 11 22.67 12.31 -9.46
C LEU A 11 22.70 11.80 -10.90
N SER A 12 22.86 10.49 -11.09
CA SER A 12 22.83 9.88 -12.43
C SER A 12 21.48 9.98 -13.11
N THR A 13 20.40 9.92 -12.34
CA THR A 13 19.02 10.06 -12.84
C THR A 13 18.73 11.52 -13.20
N GLU A 14 19.18 12.45 -12.41
CA GLU A 14 19.05 13.88 -12.67
C GLU A 14 19.77 14.31 -13.95
N VAL A 15 21.00 13.81 -14.18
CA VAL A 15 21.74 14.01 -15.42
C VAL A 15 21.01 13.40 -16.62
N LYS A 16 20.37 12.25 -16.47
CA LYS A 16 19.57 11.62 -17.55
C LYS A 16 18.32 12.44 -17.86
N ILE A 17 17.64 12.97 -16.85
CA ILE A 17 16.48 13.84 -17.03
C ILE A 17 16.86 15.14 -17.71
N GLN A 18 17.98 15.78 -17.32
CA GLN A 18 18.48 17.00 -17.97
C GLN A 18 18.86 16.76 -19.44
N ARG A 19 19.49 15.60 -19.74
CA ARG A 19 19.77 15.21 -21.13
C ARG A 19 18.52 14.94 -21.96
N ALA A 20 17.51 14.31 -21.37
CA ALA A 20 16.22 14.08 -22.02
C ALA A 20 15.51 15.42 -22.27
N HIS A 21 15.52 16.34 -21.31
CA HIS A 21 14.94 17.67 -21.45
C HIS A 21 15.66 18.52 -22.51
N ALA A 22 16.99 18.47 -22.57
CA ALA A 22 17.76 19.13 -23.62
C ALA A 22 17.47 18.57 -25.02
N LYS A 23 17.29 17.24 -25.16
CA LYS A 23 16.88 16.61 -26.42
C LYS A 23 15.47 17.02 -26.82
N LEU A 24 14.53 17.10 -25.85
CA LEU A 24 13.17 17.57 -26.13
C LEU A 24 13.15 19.03 -26.61
N LEU A 25 13.94 19.90 -26.01
CA LEU A 25 14.08 21.30 -26.45
C LEU A 25 14.68 21.41 -27.85
N ALA A 26 15.67 20.56 -28.19
CA ALA A 26 16.25 20.51 -29.54
C ALA A 26 15.21 20.06 -30.59
N ILE A 27 14.46 19.00 -30.28
CA ILE A 27 13.36 18.51 -31.13
C ILE A 27 12.27 19.59 -31.28
N GLN A 28 11.90 20.28 -30.21
CA GLN A 28 10.91 21.34 -30.22
C GLN A 28 11.34 22.53 -31.09
N LYS A 29 12.66 22.78 -31.18
CA LYS A 29 13.23 23.82 -32.07
C LYS A 29 13.26 23.42 -33.54
N GLU A 30 13.43 22.14 -33.84
CA GLU A 30 13.49 21.60 -35.23
C GLU A 30 12.08 21.30 -35.80
N LEU A 31 11.09 21.11 -34.90
CA LEU A 31 9.71 20.78 -35.28
C LEU A 31 9.06 21.79 -36.24
N PRO A 32 9.19 23.13 -36.06
CA PRO A 32 8.57 24.09 -36.96
C PRO A 32 9.22 24.05 -38.38
N GLU A 33 10.53 23.82 -38.45
CA GLU A 33 11.23 23.72 -39.73
C GLU A 33 10.86 22.43 -40.50
N ALA A 34 10.74 21.32 -39.80
CA ALA A 34 10.25 20.06 -40.36
C ALA A 34 8.79 20.20 -40.82
N LYS A 35 7.95 20.90 -40.08
CA LYS A 35 6.54 21.16 -40.43
C LYS A 35 6.42 22.02 -41.66
N GLU A 36 7.29 22.98 -41.85
CA GLU A 36 7.31 23.86 -43.02
C GLU A 36 7.82 23.12 -44.26
N LYS A 37 8.85 22.26 -44.13
CA LYS A 37 9.32 21.38 -45.19
C LYS A 37 8.24 20.39 -45.67
N ILE A 38 7.53 19.79 -44.73
CA ILE A 38 6.39 18.89 -45.01
C ILE A 38 5.27 19.67 -45.73
N LYS A 39 4.98 20.89 -45.33
CA LYS A 39 3.96 21.72 -45.96
C LYS A 39 4.34 22.06 -47.39
N LYS A 40 5.61 22.43 -47.65
CA LYS A 40 6.13 22.69 -49.03
C LYS A 40 6.07 21.44 -49.90
N LEU A 41 6.51 20.30 -49.38
CA LEU A 41 6.42 19.01 -50.10
C LEU A 41 4.96 18.65 -50.40
N THR A 42 4.05 18.91 -49.49
CA THR A 42 2.60 18.65 -49.68
C THR A 42 2.03 19.55 -50.77
N GLU A 43 2.47 20.81 -50.86
CA GLU A 43 2.06 21.73 -51.94
C GLU A 43 2.68 21.39 -53.30
N GLU A 44 3.94 20.93 -53.36
CA GLU A 44 4.57 20.45 -54.58
C GLU A 44 3.93 19.16 -55.09
N ILE A 45 3.59 18.23 -54.18
CA ILE A 45 2.85 16.99 -54.52
C ILE A 45 1.45 17.34 -55.04
N LYS A 46 0.73 18.30 -54.42
CA LYS A 46 -0.57 18.77 -54.91
C LYS A 46 -0.49 19.40 -56.31
N LYS A 47 0.62 20.08 -56.62
CA LYS A 47 0.85 20.64 -57.98
C LYS A 47 1.19 19.55 -59.00
N ALA A 48 1.83 18.46 -58.59
CA ALA A 48 2.09 17.30 -59.44
C ALA A 48 0.87 16.41 -59.68
N GLU A 49 -0.16 16.51 -58.84
CA GLU A 49 -1.40 15.73 -58.86
C GLU A 49 -2.41 16.07 -59.96
N ALA A 50 -2.16 17.08 -60.77
CA ALA A 50 -3.11 17.43 -61.83
C ALA A 50 -3.22 16.37 -62.93
N GLY A 51 -2.56 15.20 -62.81
CA GLY A 51 -2.53 14.22 -63.87
C GLY A 51 -2.72 12.74 -63.56
N THR A 52 -2.72 12.27 -62.30
CA THR A 52 -2.82 10.82 -62.11
C THR A 52 -3.35 10.46 -60.71
N ASN A 53 -4.15 9.43 -60.63
CA ASN A 53 -4.92 8.79 -59.54
C ASN A 53 -4.18 8.63 -58.20
N THR A 54 -3.88 9.72 -57.54
CA THR A 54 -3.07 9.78 -56.29
C THR A 54 -3.90 9.79 -55.01
N ASN A 55 -5.23 9.76 -55.10
CA ASN A 55 -6.13 9.72 -53.90
C ASN A 55 -5.91 8.49 -53.03
N MET A 56 -5.41 7.39 -53.59
CA MET A 56 -5.15 6.17 -52.79
C MET A 56 -3.84 6.28 -52.00
N LEU A 57 -2.79 6.89 -52.57
CA LEU A 57 -1.52 7.16 -51.89
C LEU A 57 -1.68 8.21 -50.77
N PHE A 58 -2.50 9.24 -51.01
CA PHE A 58 -2.82 10.27 -50.02
C PHE A 58 -3.58 9.72 -48.83
N ASN A 59 -4.50 8.77 -49.03
CA ASN A 59 -5.23 8.13 -47.97
C ASN A 59 -4.33 7.19 -47.12
N LEU A 60 -3.41 6.48 -47.74
CA LEU A 60 -2.43 5.62 -47.03
C LEU A 60 -1.44 6.44 -46.20
N LEU A 61 -0.95 7.56 -46.74
CA LEU A 61 -0.06 8.48 -46.01
C LEU A 61 -0.80 9.23 -44.92
N LYS A 62 -2.10 9.52 -45.10
CA LYS A 62 -2.93 10.19 -44.11
C LYS A 62 -3.24 9.32 -42.88
N VAL A 63 -3.37 8.01 -43.07
CA VAL A 63 -3.63 7.06 -41.97
C VAL A 63 -2.37 6.89 -41.11
N ASP A 64 -1.20 6.86 -41.76
CA ASP A 64 0.06 6.56 -41.06
C ASP A 64 0.55 7.69 -40.15
N TYR A 65 0.41 8.97 -40.58
CA TYR A 65 0.90 10.08 -39.74
C TYR A 65 -0.01 10.37 -38.53
N LYS A 66 -1.30 10.06 -38.62
CA LYS A 66 -2.19 10.16 -37.42
C LYS A 66 -1.87 9.10 -36.38
N GLN A 67 -1.64 7.86 -36.82
CA GLN A 67 -1.23 6.79 -35.91
C GLN A 67 0.17 7.04 -35.34
N GLN A 68 1.09 7.56 -36.14
CA GLN A 68 2.42 7.95 -35.65
C GLN A 68 2.34 9.14 -34.68
N ALA A 69 1.53 10.16 -34.98
CA ALA A 69 1.33 11.30 -34.10
C ALA A 69 0.67 10.88 -32.76
N GLU A 70 -0.30 9.97 -32.77
CA GLU A 70 -0.89 9.37 -31.58
C GLU A 70 0.11 8.52 -30.78
N PHE A 71 0.98 7.76 -31.49
CA PHE A 71 2.05 7.00 -30.84
C PHE A 71 3.09 7.93 -30.16
N PHE A 72 3.44 9.05 -30.80
CA PHE A 72 4.35 10.03 -30.19
C PHE A 72 3.68 10.87 -29.11
N ALA A 73 2.38 11.09 -29.19
CA ALA A 73 1.62 11.79 -28.16
C ALA A 73 1.38 10.91 -26.92
N ASN A 74 1.19 9.60 -27.12
CA ASN A 74 0.96 8.63 -26.07
C ASN A 74 1.88 7.39 -26.26
N PRO A 75 3.20 7.54 -26.02
CA PRO A 75 4.19 6.49 -26.30
C PRO A 75 4.05 5.25 -25.41
N VAL A 76 3.26 5.35 -24.34
CA VAL A 76 2.96 4.27 -23.43
C VAL A 76 1.45 4.14 -23.26
N GLN A 77 0.87 3.13 -23.87
CA GLN A 77 -0.49 2.71 -23.57
C GLN A 77 -0.45 1.86 -22.31
N LEU A 78 -0.85 2.45 -21.19
CA LEU A 78 -1.01 1.72 -19.94
C LEU A 78 -2.27 0.85 -20.03
N SER A 79 -2.09 -0.44 -20.30
CA SER A 79 -3.17 -1.41 -20.16
C SER A 79 -3.29 -1.80 -18.68
N GLU A 80 -4.11 -1.06 -17.93
CA GLU A 80 -4.34 -1.31 -16.51
C GLU A 80 -5.39 -2.44 -16.36
N ASN A 81 -4.92 -3.65 -16.15
CA ASN A 81 -5.78 -4.78 -15.89
C ASN A 81 -6.03 -4.86 -14.38
N LYS A 82 -7.09 -4.20 -13.90
CA LYS A 82 -7.48 -4.19 -12.48
C LYS A 82 -8.08 -5.54 -12.11
N LEU A 83 -7.29 -6.41 -11.47
CA LEU A 83 -7.78 -7.67 -10.93
C LEU A 83 -8.82 -7.44 -9.81
N TYR A 84 -8.62 -6.38 -9.02
CA TYR A 84 -9.56 -5.96 -7.98
C TYR A 84 -9.83 -4.46 -8.10
N HIS A 85 -11.10 -4.09 -8.13
CA HIS A 85 -11.49 -2.68 -8.21
C HIS A 85 -11.43 -2.05 -6.81
N ILE A 86 -10.35 -1.29 -6.56
CA ILE A 86 -10.18 -0.49 -5.33
C ILE A 86 -10.39 0.96 -5.69
N LYS A 87 -11.41 1.61 -5.12
CA LYS A 87 -11.77 2.98 -5.49
C LYS A 87 -10.73 4.02 -5.08
N ASN A 88 -10.09 3.84 -3.91
CA ASN A 88 -9.12 4.79 -3.41
C ASN A 88 -8.03 4.08 -2.58
N TYR A 89 -6.90 4.75 -2.43
CA TYR A 89 -5.75 4.25 -1.66
C TYR A 89 -6.10 3.96 -0.19
N GLY A 90 -6.98 4.75 0.43
CA GLY A 90 -7.42 4.53 1.81
C GLY A 90 -8.07 3.16 1.99
N SER A 91 -8.99 2.78 1.08
CA SER A 91 -9.62 1.45 1.12
C SER A 91 -8.61 0.31 0.91
N ALA A 92 -7.57 0.53 0.09
CA ALA A 92 -6.51 -0.46 -0.11
C ALA A 92 -5.68 -0.71 1.16
N MET A 93 -5.45 0.35 1.93
CA MET A 93 -4.60 0.31 3.13
C MET A 93 -5.38 0.01 4.42
N THR A 94 -6.71 0.01 4.37
CA THR A 94 -7.57 -0.22 5.54
C THR A 94 -7.23 -1.53 6.27
N PRO A 95 -7.08 -2.70 5.63
CA PRO A 95 -6.79 -3.94 6.35
C PRO A 95 -5.53 -3.82 7.22
N PHE A 96 -4.48 -3.18 6.68
CA PHE A 96 -3.25 -2.96 7.41
C PHE A 96 -3.43 -2.03 8.62
N TYR A 97 -4.07 -0.86 8.42
CA TYR A 97 -4.25 0.11 9.51
C TYR A 97 -5.25 -0.36 10.56
N THR A 98 -6.30 -1.08 10.18
CA THR A 98 -7.26 -1.68 11.13
C THR A 98 -6.56 -2.70 12.02
N VAL A 99 -5.78 -3.63 11.46
CA VAL A 99 -5.01 -4.64 12.21
C VAL A 99 -3.99 -3.98 13.13
N LEU A 100 -3.28 -2.94 12.63
CA LEU A 100 -2.35 -2.15 13.43
C LEU A 100 -3.06 -1.47 14.61
N SER A 101 -4.20 -0.85 14.38
CA SER A 101 -4.98 -0.15 15.41
C SER A 101 -5.47 -1.09 16.51
N ILE A 102 -5.88 -2.30 16.15
CA ILE A 102 -6.30 -3.32 17.11
C ILE A 102 -5.13 -3.74 18.01
N TRP A 103 -3.92 -3.98 17.43
CA TRP A 103 -2.74 -4.33 18.23
C TRP A 103 -2.31 -3.21 19.16
N VAL A 104 -2.17 -2.00 18.61
CA VAL A 104 -1.76 -0.82 19.40
C VAL A 104 -2.78 -0.51 20.48
N GLY A 105 -4.07 -0.65 20.20
CA GLY A 105 -5.13 -0.46 21.18
C GLY A 105 -5.06 -1.45 22.34
N ALA A 106 -4.82 -2.74 22.05
CA ALA A 106 -4.64 -3.75 23.10
C ALA A 106 -3.36 -3.49 23.93
N LEU A 107 -2.29 -3.00 23.28
CA LEU A 107 -1.05 -2.63 23.96
C LEU A 107 -1.24 -1.42 24.88
N LEU A 108 -1.91 -0.36 24.41
CA LEU A 108 -2.25 0.82 25.22
C LEU A 108 -3.15 0.43 26.40
N MET A 109 -4.14 -0.42 26.16
CA MET A 109 -5.01 -0.94 27.24
C MET A 109 -4.20 -1.66 28.32
N SER A 110 -3.18 -2.45 27.96
CA SER A 110 -2.28 -3.11 28.91
C SER A 110 -1.42 -2.13 29.72
N SER A 111 -1.30 -0.88 29.26
CA SER A 111 -0.60 0.18 30.00
C SER A 111 -1.52 0.97 30.92
N LEU A 112 -2.79 1.07 30.57
CA LEU A 112 -3.81 1.77 31.36
C LEU A 112 -4.42 0.90 32.43
N LEU A 113 -4.62 -0.40 32.17
CA LEU A 113 -5.20 -1.35 33.09
C LEU A 113 -4.13 -2.28 33.65
N THR A 114 -4.20 -2.52 34.98
CA THR A 114 -3.33 -3.50 35.61
C THR A 114 -3.71 -4.90 35.17
N THR A 115 -2.72 -5.69 34.75
CA THR A 115 -2.91 -7.10 34.35
C THR A 115 -2.87 -8.04 35.56
N LYS A 116 -2.33 -7.58 36.70
CA LYS A 116 -2.25 -8.35 37.93
C LYS A 116 -3.45 -8.03 38.84
N VAL A 117 -3.98 -9.02 39.51
CA VAL A 117 -5.00 -8.89 40.51
C VAL A 117 -4.32 -8.98 41.88
N GLU A 118 -4.45 -7.94 42.69
CA GLU A 118 -4.02 -7.93 44.07
C GLU A 118 -5.04 -8.73 44.88
N ASP A 119 -4.60 -9.77 45.57
CA ASP A 119 -5.42 -10.63 46.43
C ASP A 119 -4.64 -10.86 47.71
N GLU A 120 -4.81 -9.93 48.64
CA GLU A 120 -4.13 -9.92 49.94
C GLU A 120 -4.57 -11.10 50.82
N GLU A 121 -5.82 -11.58 50.63
CA GLU A 121 -6.38 -12.68 51.45
C GLU A 121 -6.05 -14.07 50.89
N GLY A 122 -5.45 -14.17 49.68
CA GLY A 122 -5.14 -15.45 49.02
C GLY A 122 -6.36 -16.31 48.69
N LYS A 123 -7.54 -15.67 48.53
CA LYS A 123 -8.83 -16.33 48.38
C LYS A 123 -9.04 -16.97 47.02
N TYR A 124 -8.44 -16.40 45.98
CA TYR A 124 -8.66 -16.84 44.61
C TYR A 124 -7.49 -17.67 44.07
N LYS A 125 -7.82 -18.69 43.31
CA LYS A 125 -6.84 -19.54 42.62
C LYS A 125 -6.15 -18.77 41.50
N PRO A 126 -4.89 -19.09 41.11
CA PRO A 126 -4.14 -18.39 40.09
C PRO A 126 -4.88 -18.27 38.72
N TYR A 127 -5.56 -19.34 38.31
CA TYR A 127 -6.33 -19.34 37.08
C TYR A 127 -7.57 -18.45 37.11
N GLU A 128 -8.22 -18.32 38.29
CA GLU A 128 -9.39 -17.44 38.46
C GLU A 128 -8.99 -15.97 38.34
N LYS A 129 -7.84 -15.59 38.89
CA LYS A 129 -7.27 -14.25 38.76
C LYS A 129 -6.89 -13.96 37.30
N TYR A 130 -6.27 -14.94 36.61
CA TYR A 130 -5.87 -14.79 35.24
C TYR A 130 -7.09 -14.63 34.33
N PHE A 131 -8.01 -15.58 34.32
CA PHE A 131 -9.17 -15.55 33.44
C PHE A 131 -10.15 -14.43 33.75
N GLY A 132 -10.38 -14.12 35.04
CA GLY A 132 -11.24 -13.00 35.44
C GLY A 132 -10.75 -11.66 34.85
N ARG A 133 -9.44 -11.43 34.91
CA ARG A 133 -8.87 -10.20 34.37
C ARG A 133 -8.78 -10.26 32.83
N TRP A 134 -8.45 -11.42 32.26
CA TRP A 134 -8.40 -11.63 30.80
C TRP A 134 -9.75 -11.36 30.15
N ILE A 135 -10.86 -11.81 30.71
CA ILE A 135 -12.20 -11.54 30.18
C ILE A 135 -12.46 -10.02 30.10
N LEU A 136 -12.07 -9.26 31.12
CA LEU A 136 -12.20 -7.81 31.09
C LEU A 136 -11.42 -7.19 29.90
N PHE A 137 -10.16 -7.62 29.72
CA PHE A 137 -9.34 -7.18 28.59
C PHE A 137 -9.98 -7.56 27.25
N LEU A 138 -10.50 -8.77 27.15
CA LEU A 138 -11.17 -9.27 25.94
C LEU A 138 -12.40 -8.41 25.60
N VAL A 139 -13.29 -8.17 26.57
CA VAL A 139 -14.51 -7.39 26.36
C VAL A 139 -14.18 -5.97 25.89
N ILE A 140 -13.23 -5.30 26.55
CA ILE A 140 -12.83 -3.93 26.16
C ILE A 140 -12.19 -3.94 24.75
N SER A 141 -11.34 -4.93 24.44
CA SER A 141 -10.74 -5.07 23.11
C SER A 141 -11.78 -5.29 22.01
N LEU A 142 -12.81 -6.08 22.27
CA LEU A 142 -13.93 -6.29 21.36
C LEU A 142 -14.73 -5.00 21.12
N LEU A 143 -15.05 -4.25 22.18
CA LEU A 143 -15.74 -2.96 22.07
C LEU A 143 -14.90 -1.95 21.29
N GLN A 144 -13.60 -1.86 21.57
CA GLN A 144 -12.67 -1.01 20.84
C GLN A 144 -12.63 -1.36 19.35
N THR A 145 -12.59 -2.64 19.02
CA THR A 145 -12.57 -3.11 17.64
C THR A 145 -13.87 -2.84 16.90
N LEU A 146 -15.01 -2.93 17.57
CA LEU A 146 -16.29 -2.47 17.01
C LEU A 146 -16.24 -1.00 16.61
N VAL A 147 -15.71 -0.14 17.49
CA VAL A 147 -15.54 1.28 17.19
C VAL A 147 -14.61 1.51 16.00
N ILE A 148 -13.49 0.78 15.94
CA ILE A 148 -12.54 0.88 14.81
C ILE A 148 -13.21 0.45 13.51
N THR A 149 -13.78 -0.74 13.44
CA THR A 149 -14.34 -1.29 12.22
C THR A 149 -15.57 -0.53 11.71
N LEU A 150 -16.42 -0.06 12.63
CA LEU A 150 -17.55 0.81 12.28
C LEU A 150 -17.05 2.20 11.84
N GLY A 151 -16.04 2.74 12.51
CA GLY A 151 -15.39 4.00 12.13
C GLY A 151 -14.77 3.93 10.73
N ASP A 152 -14.06 2.84 10.40
CA ASP A 152 -13.50 2.60 9.08
C ASP A 152 -14.59 2.63 7.99
N MET A 153 -15.73 1.99 8.24
CA MET A 153 -16.82 1.92 7.27
C MET A 153 -17.62 3.22 7.15
N TYR A 154 -18.01 3.83 8.28
CA TYR A 154 -18.96 4.95 8.28
C TYR A 154 -18.29 6.33 8.30
N ILE A 155 -17.11 6.46 8.92
CA ILE A 155 -16.39 7.75 9.00
C ILE A 155 -15.39 7.86 7.86
N LEU A 156 -14.57 6.83 7.64
CA LEU A 156 -13.54 6.83 6.59
C LEU A 156 -14.10 6.41 5.21
N GLY A 157 -15.31 5.88 5.15
CA GLY A 157 -15.95 5.46 3.90
C GLY A 157 -15.23 4.31 3.20
N THR A 158 -14.60 3.44 3.97
CA THR A 158 -13.88 2.28 3.44
C THR A 158 -14.85 1.29 2.79
N GLN A 159 -14.46 0.79 1.62
CA GLN A 159 -15.26 -0.19 0.89
C GLN A 159 -14.90 -1.61 1.30
N ALA A 160 -15.69 -2.17 2.19
CA ALA A 160 -15.67 -3.60 2.50
C ALA A 160 -16.61 -4.35 1.54
N VAL A 161 -16.11 -5.39 0.88
CA VAL A 161 -16.92 -6.27 0.01
C VAL A 161 -18.07 -6.90 0.82
N SER A 162 -17.81 -7.22 2.09
CA SER A 162 -18.80 -7.76 3.02
C SER A 162 -18.61 -7.12 4.40
N PRO A 163 -19.42 -6.11 4.77
CA PRO A 163 -19.30 -5.42 6.06
C PRO A 163 -19.35 -6.34 7.28
N TYR A 164 -20.23 -7.35 7.25
CA TYR A 164 -20.36 -8.30 8.36
C TYR A 164 -19.10 -9.16 8.56
N ARG A 165 -18.48 -9.60 7.45
CA ARG A 165 -17.23 -10.38 7.51
C ARG A 165 -16.10 -9.52 8.03
N PHE A 166 -16.00 -8.28 7.60
CA PHE A 166 -14.97 -7.32 8.06
C PHE A 166 -15.04 -7.13 9.57
N VAL A 167 -16.23 -6.87 10.13
CA VAL A 167 -16.43 -6.75 11.58
C VAL A 167 -16.11 -8.07 12.29
N PHE A 168 -16.62 -9.20 11.77
CA PHE A 168 -16.41 -10.51 12.39
C PHE A 168 -14.93 -10.89 12.45
N TYR A 169 -14.18 -10.73 11.36
CA TYR A 169 -12.73 -10.97 11.35
C TYR A 169 -11.98 -9.98 12.25
N GLY A 170 -12.40 -8.72 12.30
CA GLY A 170 -11.86 -7.76 13.24
C GLY A 170 -11.99 -8.23 14.69
N LEU A 171 -13.15 -8.73 15.09
CA LEU A 171 -13.39 -9.27 16.44
C LEU A 171 -12.55 -10.52 16.72
N LEU A 172 -12.37 -11.42 15.75
CA LEU A 172 -11.48 -12.58 15.90
C LEU A 172 -10.02 -12.15 16.10
N ILE A 173 -9.55 -11.20 15.28
CA ILE A 173 -8.19 -10.64 15.38
C ILE A 173 -7.99 -9.98 16.74
N ALA A 174 -8.98 -9.21 17.22
CA ALA A 174 -8.95 -8.56 18.54
C ALA A 174 -8.85 -9.57 19.67
N SER A 175 -9.61 -10.66 19.60
CA SER A 175 -9.56 -11.75 20.58
C SER A 175 -8.17 -12.39 20.64
N LEU A 176 -7.57 -12.63 19.48
CA LEU A 176 -6.22 -13.20 19.38
C LEU A 176 -5.17 -12.24 19.93
N PHE A 177 -5.18 -10.97 19.48
CA PHE A 177 -4.17 -9.99 19.86
C PHE A 177 -4.25 -9.62 21.33
N SER A 178 -5.45 -9.39 21.86
CA SER A 178 -5.63 -9.11 23.27
C SER A 178 -5.15 -10.26 24.14
N SER A 179 -5.39 -11.51 23.74
CA SER A 179 -4.93 -12.70 24.46
C SER A 179 -3.40 -12.80 24.45
N ILE A 180 -2.75 -12.58 23.33
CA ILE A 180 -1.28 -12.61 23.21
C ILE A 180 -0.66 -11.52 24.08
N ILE A 181 -1.10 -10.27 23.90
CA ILE A 181 -0.56 -9.11 24.62
C ILE A 181 -0.82 -9.24 26.13
N TYR A 182 -2.05 -9.59 26.52
CA TYR A 182 -2.40 -9.80 27.92
C TYR A 182 -1.51 -10.86 28.57
N THR A 183 -1.33 -12.02 27.93
CA THR A 183 -0.52 -13.11 28.47
C THR A 183 0.94 -12.69 28.66
N ILE A 184 1.56 -12.08 27.65
CA ILE A 184 2.94 -11.61 27.70
C ILE A 184 3.11 -10.56 28.81
N VAL A 185 2.20 -9.59 28.88
CA VAL A 185 2.27 -8.52 29.89
C VAL A 185 1.94 -9.04 31.29
N HIS A 186 0.99 -9.98 31.44
CA HIS A 186 0.68 -10.62 32.70
C HIS A 186 1.87 -11.37 33.31
N LEU A 187 2.61 -12.09 32.46
CA LEU A 187 3.77 -12.87 32.89
C LEU A 187 5.01 -11.99 33.17
N LEU A 188 5.30 -11.05 32.28
CA LEU A 188 6.57 -10.31 32.27
C LEU A 188 6.44 -8.83 32.71
N GLY A 189 5.23 -8.35 32.96
CA GLY A 189 4.99 -6.96 33.37
C GLY A 189 5.49 -5.94 32.35
N ASN A 190 6.28 -4.95 32.77
CA ASN A 190 6.81 -3.91 31.91
C ASN A 190 7.75 -4.44 30.82
N VAL A 191 8.50 -5.51 31.11
CA VAL A 191 9.33 -6.18 30.10
C VAL A 191 8.44 -6.79 29.00
N GLY A 192 7.29 -7.35 29.38
CA GLY A 192 6.30 -7.86 28.44
C GLY A 192 5.77 -6.79 27.49
N LYS A 193 5.53 -5.56 27.97
CA LYS A 193 5.14 -4.42 27.13
C LYS A 193 6.22 -4.11 26.08
N ALA A 194 7.50 -4.07 26.50
CA ALA A 194 8.61 -3.85 25.59
C ALA A 194 8.70 -4.94 24.50
N ILE A 195 8.51 -6.21 24.89
CA ILE A 195 8.46 -7.32 23.94
C ILE A 195 7.32 -7.17 22.95
N CYS A 196 6.12 -6.77 23.40
CA CYS A 196 4.98 -6.53 22.51
C CYS A 196 5.22 -5.38 21.52
N ILE A 197 6.00 -4.35 21.91
CA ILE A 197 6.41 -3.26 21.01
C ILE A 197 7.41 -3.79 19.97
N ILE A 198 8.40 -4.57 20.38
CA ILE A 198 9.37 -5.18 19.46
C ILE A 198 8.65 -6.10 18.47
N LEU A 199 7.70 -6.92 18.94
CA LEU A 199 6.88 -7.76 18.08
C LEU A 199 6.07 -6.92 17.07
N LEU A 200 5.50 -5.79 17.51
CA LEU A 200 4.80 -4.88 16.62
C LEU A 200 5.71 -4.40 15.48
N VAL A 201 6.90 -3.90 15.80
CA VAL A 201 7.86 -3.40 14.79
C VAL A 201 8.24 -4.49 13.79
N LEU A 202 8.51 -5.71 14.28
CA LEU A 202 8.82 -6.86 13.43
C LEU A 202 7.64 -7.24 12.52
N GLN A 203 6.42 -7.23 13.05
CA GLN A 203 5.20 -7.53 12.30
C GLN A 203 4.92 -6.48 11.22
N LEU A 204 5.12 -5.18 11.50
CA LEU A 204 4.96 -4.11 10.52
C LEU A 204 5.88 -4.31 9.30
N GLY A 205 7.15 -4.65 9.55
CA GLY A 205 8.13 -4.86 8.49
C GLY A 205 7.96 -6.17 7.72
N SER A 206 7.42 -7.21 8.38
CA SER A 206 7.35 -8.56 7.81
C SER A 206 5.96 -8.96 7.29
N SER A 207 4.90 -8.17 7.53
CA SER A 207 3.53 -8.55 7.16
C SER A 207 3.19 -8.41 5.68
N GLY A 208 4.00 -7.69 4.91
CA GLY A 208 3.70 -7.40 3.50
C GLY A 208 2.54 -6.43 3.28
N GLY A 209 2.02 -5.80 4.34
CA GLY A 209 0.84 -4.93 4.25
C GLY A 209 1.09 -3.57 3.61
N THR A 210 2.31 -3.06 3.66
CA THR A 210 2.70 -1.77 3.07
C THR A 210 3.50 -1.93 1.79
N PHE A 211 4.35 -2.95 1.72
CA PHE A 211 5.20 -3.25 0.56
C PHE A 211 5.18 -4.75 0.27
N PRO A 212 5.32 -5.16 -0.99
CA PRO A 212 5.50 -6.57 -1.33
C PRO A 212 6.65 -7.19 -0.55
N ILE A 213 6.42 -8.32 0.10
CA ILE A 213 7.40 -8.96 0.99
C ILE A 213 8.71 -9.32 0.27
N GLN A 214 8.65 -9.54 -1.06
CA GLN A 214 9.81 -9.85 -1.90
C GLN A 214 10.82 -8.70 -1.98
N MET A 215 10.39 -7.46 -1.66
CA MET A 215 11.25 -6.28 -1.64
C MET A 215 11.94 -6.05 -0.29
N THR A 216 11.64 -6.87 0.72
CA THR A 216 12.21 -6.75 2.06
C THR A 216 13.45 -7.65 2.22
N SER A 217 14.14 -7.52 3.36
CA SER A 217 15.31 -8.37 3.67
C SER A 217 14.92 -9.83 3.86
N SER A 218 15.86 -10.75 3.60
CA SER A 218 15.66 -12.20 3.76
C SER A 218 15.19 -12.58 5.17
N PHE A 219 15.63 -11.84 6.19
CA PHE A 219 15.17 -12.02 7.57
C PHE A 219 13.67 -11.77 7.72
N LEU A 220 13.16 -10.66 7.18
CA LEU A 220 11.73 -10.31 7.23
C LEU A 220 10.89 -11.29 6.40
N GLN A 221 11.41 -11.74 5.26
CA GLN A 221 10.76 -12.78 4.46
C GLN A 221 10.63 -14.11 5.21
N ALA A 222 11.66 -14.52 5.97
CA ALA A 222 11.61 -15.72 6.81
C ALA A 222 10.64 -15.57 8.00
N LEU A 223 10.38 -14.34 8.45
CA LEU A 223 9.45 -14.03 9.54
C LEU A 223 8.00 -13.95 9.06
N TYR A 224 7.77 -13.59 7.81
CA TYR A 224 6.46 -13.40 7.18
C TYR A 224 5.44 -14.51 7.51
N PRO A 225 5.73 -15.81 7.33
CA PRO A 225 4.77 -16.88 7.63
C PRO A 225 4.55 -17.14 9.12
N LYS A 226 5.32 -16.49 10.01
CA LYS A 226 5.31 -16.76 11.47
C LYS A 226 4.57 -15.68 12.26
N VAL A 227 4.30 -14.53 11.65
CA VAL A 227 3.69 -13.40 12.36
C VAL A 227 2.18 -13.35 12.13
N PRO A 228 1.39 -13.08 13.17
CA PRO A 228 -0.07 -13.05 13.08
C PRO A 228 -0.60 -11.93 12.17
N PHE A 229 0.11 -10.80 12.00
CA PHE A 229 -0.29 -9.71 11.09
C PHE A 229 -0.43 -10.16 9.65
N THR A 230 0.43 -11.04 9.17
CA THR A 230 0.38 -11.58 7.80
C THR A 230 -0.99 -12.17 7.49
N TYR A 231 -1.49 -13.01 8.39
CA TYR A 231 -2.79 -13.65 8.23
C TYR A 231 -3.94 -12.69 8.50
N SER A 232 -3.78 -11.81 9.49
CA SER A 232 -4.82 -10.84 9.85
C SER A 232 -5.11 -9.81 8.76
N ILE A 233 -4.10 -9.42 7.98
CA ILE A 233 -4.25 -8.49 6.86
C ILE A 233 -4.86 -9.19 5.64
N GLY A 234 -4.63 -10.50 5.49
CA GLY A 234 -5.13 -11.32 4.38
C GLY A 234 -6.57 -11.83 4.52
N LEU A 235 -7.22 -11.65 5.69
CA LEU A 235 -8.60 -12.04 5.95
C LEU A 235 -9.60 -11.03 5.40
#